data_27ad98548949bfdf85d6e60621fab373
#
_entry.id   27ad98548949bfdf85d6e60621fab373
#
_cell.length_a   1.000
_cell.length_b   1.000
_cell.length_c   1.000
_cell.angle_alpha   90.00
_cell.angle_beta   90.00
_cell.angle_gamma   90.00
#
_symmetry.space_group_name_H-M   'P 1'
#
loop_
_entity.id
_entity.type
_entity.pdbx_description
1 polymer ?
#
loop_
_entity_poly.entity_id
_entity_poly.type
_entity_poly.pdbx_seq_one_letter_code
_entity_poly.pdbx_strand_id
1 'polypeptide(L)'
;FLVEKCTELGVRKFLPIVSQNTQTKRISIERLKKHIIEAVEQCGGNFVPEIQTLNTFQNVLDNFPDNRKILFCDETLEYENIQNTLNQLDFGKVGIFIGPEGGFSLNERRMVEKNSEVVRISLGKRILRAETAAVSALTSWHSKSGDWTK
;
A
#
# COMPACT_ATOMS: atom_id res chain seq x y z
N PHE A 1 -8.66 -8.32 -8.53
CA PHE A 1 -7.27 -8.35 -9.02
C PHE A 1 -6.27 -7.80 -8.01
N LEU A 2 -6.43 -6.56 -7.51
CA LEU A 2 -5.47 -5.95 -6.59
C LEU A 2 -5.27 -6.79 -5.32
N VAL A 3 -6.34 -7.16 -4.62
CA VAL A 3 -6.24 -7.97 -3.39
C VAL A 3 -5.66 -9.35 -3.63
N GLU A 4 -5.95 -9.96 -4.78
CA GLU A 4 -5.38 -11.25 -5.18
C GLU A 4 -3.85 -11.15 -5.32
N LYS A 5 -3.37 -10.20 -6.12
CA LYS A 5 -1.92 -10.03 -6.36
C LYS A 5 -1.16 -9.59 -5.10
N CYS A 6 -1.76 -8.74 -4.29
CA CYS A 6 -1.16 -8.37 -3.00
C CYS A 6 -1.13 -9.54 -2.00
N THR A 7 -2.12 -10.42 -2.05
CA THR A 7 -2.13 -11.66 -1.25
C THR A 7 -1.02 -12.61 -1.67
N GLU A 8 -0.85 -12.84 -2.97
CA GLU A 8 0.25 -13.64 -3.54
C GLU A 8 1.63 -13.08 -3.14
N LEU A 9 1.74 -11.74 -3.00
CA LEU A 9 2.93 -11.04 -2.54
C LEU A 9 3.05 -10.93 -1.00
N GLY A 10 2.27 -11.68 -0.25
CA GLY A 10 2.45 -11.83 1.20
C GLY A 10 1.93 -10.67 2.05
N VAL A 11 1.04 -9.83 1.53
CA VAL A 11 0.36 -8.80 2.34
C VAL A 11 -0.43 -9.46 3.46
N ARG A 12 -0.26 -8.99 4.69
CA ARG A 12 -0.90 -9.54 5.89
C ARG A 12 -2.23 -8.88 6.23
N LYS A 13 -2.41 -7.63 5.80
CA LYS A 13 -3.58 -6.84 6.18
C LYS A 13 -3.91 -5.81 5.10
N PHE A 14 -5.19 -5.74 4.76
CA PHE A 14 -5.75 -4.74 3.87
C PHE A 14 -6.53 -3.71 4.66
N LEU A 15 -6.27 -2.44 4.38
CA LEU A 15 -6.94 -1.28 4.97
C LEU A 15 -7.61 -0.50 3.84
N PRO A 16 -8.86 -0.84 3.47
CA PRO A 16 -9.59 -0.08 2.46
C PRO A 16 -9.82 1.35 2.92
N ILE A 17 -9.43 2.33 2.10
CA ILE A 17 -9.57 3.75 2.42
C ILE A 17 -10.41 4.48 1.39
N VAL A 18 -11.20 5.44 1.86
CA VAL A 18 -11.80 6.49 1.04
C VAL A 18 -10.92 7.72 1.15
N SER A 19 -10.34 8.13 0.03
CA SER A 19 -9.64 9.39 -0.13
C SER A 19 -10.55 10.43 -0.81
N GLN A 20 -10.12 11.67 -0.87
CA GLN A 20 -10.91 12.75 -1.45
C GLN A 20 -11.29 12.51 -2.91
N ASN A 21 -10.37 11.92 -3.69
CA ASN A 21 -10.55 11.65 -5.10
C ASN A 21 -11.04 10.22 -5.41
N THR A 22 -11.47 9.47 -4.40
CA THR A 22 -12.05 8.14 -4.60
C THR A 22 -13.42 8.26 -5.27
N GLN A 23 -13.57 7.66 -6.44
CA GLN A 23 -14.83 7.66 -7.19
C GLN A 23 -15.83 6.67 -6.60
N THR A 24 -15.42 5.43 -6.33
CA THR A 24 -16.26 4.37 -5.80
C THR A 24 -16.14 4.29 -4.28
N LYS A 25 -17.17 4.71 -3.56
CA LYS A 25 -17.19 4.73 -2.09
C LYS A 25 -17.85 3.48 -1.47
N ARG A 26 -18.11 2.45 -2.26
CA ARG A 26 -18.72 1.19 -1.80
C ARG A 26 -17.88 0.01 -2.25
N ILE A 27 -17.57 -0.86 -1.30
CA ILE A 27 -16.88 -2.11 -1.56
C ILE A 27 -17.63 -3.25 -0.86
N SER A 28 -17.59 -4.44 -1.45
CA SER A 28 -18.08 -5.65 -0.79
C SER A 28 -16.92 -6.37 -0.10
N ILE A 29 -16.83 -6.22 1.20
CA ILE A 29 -15.80 -6.90 2.01
C ILE A 29 -15.91 -8.43 1.86
N GLU A 30 -17.14 -8.98 1.84
CA GLU A 30 -17.37 -10.42 1.68
C GLU A 30 -16.84 -10.93 0.33
N ARG A 31 -17.01 -10.17 -0.74
CA ARG A 31 -16.46 -10.52 -2.06
C ARG A 31 -14.93 -10.47 -2.05
N LEU A 32 -14.35 -9.45 -1.43
CA LEU A 32 -12.89 -9.31 -1.32
C LEU A 32 -12.28 -10.43 -0.48
N LYS A 33 -12.93 -10.84 0.61
CA LYS A 33 -12.50 -12.00 1.40
C LYS A 33 -12.45 -13.30 0.60
N LYS A 34 -13.43 -13.53 -0.28
CA LYS A 34 -13.42 -14.71 -1.16
C LYS A 34 -12.20 -14.68 -2.09
N HIS A 35 -11.93 -13.55 -2.76
CA HIS A 35 -10.76 -13.40 -3.61
C HIS A 35 -9.43 -13.58 -2.86
N ILE A 36 -9.36 -13.12 -1.61
CA ILE A 36 -8.18 -13.33 -0.75
C ILE A 36 -7.98 -14.82 -0.47
N ILE A 37 -9.05 -15.55 -0.10
CA ILE A 37 -8.98 -17.00 0.19
C ILE A 37 -8.55 -17.77 -1.06
N GLU A 38 -9.17 -17.50 -2.21
CA GLU A 38 -8.82 -18.12 -3.50
C GLU A 38 -7.36 -17.87 -3.87
N ALA A 39 -6.84 -16.66 -3.64
CA ALA A 39 -5.45 -16.32 -3.89
C ALA A 39 -4.49 -17.08 -2.94
N VAL A 40 -4.84 -17.21 -1.65
CA VAL A 40 -4.06 -18.00 -0.68
C VAL A 40 -3.98 -19.46 -1.10
N GLU A 41 -5.10 -20.06 -1.49
CA GLU A 41 -5.14 -21.46 -1.97
C GLU A 41 -4.29 -21.64 -3.23
N GLN A 42 -4.37 -20.72 -4.18
CA GLN A 42 -3.64 -20.77 -5.43
C GLN A 42 -2.12 -20.62 -5.24
N CYS A 43 -1.66 -19.72 -4.36
CA CYS A 43 -0.22 -19.48 -4.14
C CYS A 43 0.41 -20.39 -3.08
N GLY A 44 -0.38 -21.25 -2.41
CA GLY A 44 0.11 -22.11 -1.32
C GLY A 44 0.45 -21.33 -0.05
N GLY A 45 -0.21 -20.19 0.18
CA GLY A 45 -0.01 -19.35 1.35
C GLY A 45 -0.39 -20.08 2.66
N ASN A 46 0.32 -19.78 3.72
CA ASN A 46 0.10 -20.40 5.05
C ASN A 46 -0.71 -19.52 6.02
N PHE A 47 -1.23 -18.38 5.55
CA PHE A 47 -2.09 -17.49 6.30
C PHE A 47 -3.09 -16.78 5.38
N VAL A 48 -4.22 -16.38 5.93
CA VAL A 48 -5.23 -15.58 5.23
C VAL A 48 -5.09 -14.12 5.67
N PRO A 49 -4.82 -13.18 4.75
CA PRO A 49 -4.79 -11.76 5.07
C PRO A 49 -6.08 -11.26 5.71
N GLU A 50 -5.94 -10.41 6.74
CA GLU A 50 -7.07 -9.68 7.29
C GLU A 50 -7.48 -8.55 6.34
N ILE A 51 -8.79 -8.32 6.18
CA ILE A 51 -9.32 -7.13 5.52
C ILE A 51 -10.25 -6.38 6.46
N GLN A 52 -9.98 -5.11 6.68
CA GLN A 52 -10.81 -4.24 7.52
C GLN A 52 -11.97 -3.62 6.73
N THR A 53 -12.90 -3.02 7.45
CA THR A 53 -13.98 -2.22 6.86
C THR A 53 -13.42 -0.94 6.24
N LEU A 54 -14.19 -0.36 5.32
CA LEU A 54 -13.84 0.89 4.67
C LEU A 54 -13.72 2.03 5.68
N ASN A 55 -12.65 2.79 5.60
CA ASN A 55 -12.38 3.91 6.50
C ASN A 55 -11.87 5.15 5.74
N THR A 56 -11.80 6.29 6.39
CA THR A 56 -11.25 7.51 5.79
C THR A 56 -9.73 7.47 5.79
N PHE A 57 -9.12 8.15 4.82
CA PHE A 57 -7.65 8.31 4.75
C PHE A 57 -7.08 8.87 6.06
N GLN A 58 -7.68 9.95 6.58
CA GLN A 58 -7.24 10.58 7.82
C GLN A 58 -7.30 9.61 9.00
N ASN A 59 -8.42 8.90 9.18
CA ASN A 59 -8.56 8.01 10.32
C ASN A 59 -7.55 6.85 10.27
N VAL A 60 -7.27 6.32 9.08
CA VAL A 60 -6.25 5.27 8.92
C VAL A 60 -4.86 5.82 9.21
N LEU A 61 -4.54 7.02 8.74
CA LEU A 61 -3.25 7.66 8.98
C LEU A 61 -3.03 7.98 10.47
N ASP A 62 -4.04 8.54 11.14
CA ASP A 62 -3.97 8.92 12.55
C ASP A 62 -3.87 7.72 13.51
N ASN A 63 -4.42 6.58 13.11
CA ASN A 63 -4.41 5.34 13.91
C ASN A 63 -3.44 4.28 13.38
N PHE A 64 -2.54 4.66 12.46
CA PHE A 64 -1.53 3.72 11.99
C PHE A 64 -0.50 3.44 13.08
N PRO A 65 -0.05 2.17 13.25
CA PRO A 65 0.89 1.84 14.32
C PRO A 65 2.21 2.60 14.24
N ASP A 66 2.63 3.24 15.33
CA ASP A 66 3.86 4.05 15.41
C ASP A 66 5.15 3.27 15.18
N ASN A 67 5.09 1.93 15.33
CA ASN A 67 6.24 1.05 15.12
C ASN A 67 6.40 0.57 13.67
N ARG A 68 5.73 1.23 12.72
CA ARG A 68 5.77 0.89 11.30
C ARG A 68 5.97 2.13 10.46
N LYS A 69 6.79 2.02 9.43
CA LYS A 69 6.86 3.04 8.39
C LYS A 69 5.73 2.89 7.39
N ILE A 70 5.30 4.01 6.84
CA ILE A 70 4.34 4.06 5.74
C ILE A 70 5.10 4.44 4.47
N LEU A 71 5.11 3.56 3.49
CA LEU A 71 5.55 3.89 2.13
C LEU A 71 4.38 4.51 1.38
N PHE A 72 4.41 5.80 1.19
CA PHE A 72 3.38 6.55 0.50
C PHE A 72 3.75 6.71 -0.97
N CYS A 73 3.04 5.98 -1.84
CA CYS A 73 3.27 6.04 -3.28
C CYS A 73 2.71 7.35 -3.84
N ASP A 74 3.60 8.27 -4.19
CA ASP A 74 3.25 9.61 -4.61
C ASP A 74 3.66 9.85 -6.07
N GLU A 75 2.67 9.97 -6.94
CA GLU A 75 2.85 10.21 -8.36
C GLU A 75 3.38 11.62 -8.69
N THR A 76 3.38 12.54 -7.72
CA THR A 76 3.90 13.90 -7.90
C THR A 76 5.38 14.03 -7.55
N LEU A 77 5.99 13.00 -6.95
CA LEU A 77 7.41 13.02 -6.65
C LEU A 77 8.23 12.91 -7.94
N GLU A 78 8.97 13.98 -8.22
CA GLU A 78 9.97 13.96 -9.28
C GLU A 78 11.30 13.41 -8.72
N TYR A 79 11.85 12.38 -9.41
CA TYR A 79 13.25 11.96 -9.33
C TYR A 79 13.78 11.19 -8.11
N GLU A 80 12.99 10.83 -7.12
CA GLU A 80 13.49 9.90 -6.12
C GLU A 80 13.41 8.46 -6.61
N ASN A 81 14.56 7.81 -6.70
CA ASN A 81 14.63 6.40 -7.04
C ASN A 81 14.19 5.58 -5.81
N ILE A 82 13.12 4.80 -5.95
CA ILE A 82 12.60 3.94 -4.87
C ILE A 82 13.70 3.08 -4.23
N GLN A 83 14.65 2.56 -5.00
CA GLN A 83 15.74 1.75 -4.48
C GLN A 83 16.67 2.55 -3.55
N ASN A 84 16.97 3.80 -3.90
CA ASN A 84 17.77 4.67 -3.05
C ASN A 84 17.05 4.96 -1.73
N THR A 85 15.77 5.27 -1.79
CA THR A 85 14.93 5.51 -0.61
C THR A 85 14.87 4.27 0.28
N LEU A 86 14.61 3.10 -0.29
CA LEU A 86 14.57 1.85 0.45
C LEU A 86 15.93 1.47 1.05
N ASN A 87 17.04 1.81 0.38
CA ASN A 87 18.39 1.52 0.88
C ASN A 87 18.80 2.36 2.09
N GLN A 88 18.20 3.54 2.27
CA GLN A 88 18.50 4.44 3.38
C GLN A 88 17.71 4.10 4.66
N LEU A 89 16.76 3.20 4.56
CA LEU A 89 15.81 2.92 5.63
C LEU A 89 16.02 1.48 6.15
N ASP A 90 16.11 1.35 7.46
CA ASP A 90 16.04 0.06 8.12
C ASP A 90 14.57 -0.25 8.39
N PHE A 91 13.99 -1.10 7.53
CA PHE A 91 12.57 -1.43 7.60
C PHE A 91 12.33 -2.75 8.32
N GLY A 92 11.55 -2.68 9.39
CA GLY A 92 10.82 -3.82 9.89
C GLY A 92 9.53 -4.05 9.07
N LYS A 93 8.40 -3.92 9.72
CA LYS A 93 7.08 -4.00 9.09
C LYS A 93 6.69 -2.65 8.50
N VAL A 94 6.15 -2.64 7.29
CA VAL A 94 5.69 -1.42 6.59
C VAL A 94 4.22 -1.49 6.24
N GLY A 95 3.60 -0.33 6.08
CA GLY A 95 2.35 -0.16 5.32
C GLY A 95 2.66 0.50 3.99
N ILE A 96 1.94 0.13 2.95
CA ILE A 96 2.06 0.76 1.63
C ILE A 96 0.74 1.44 1.32
N PHE A 97 0.77 2.75 1.10
CA PHE A 97 -0.41 3.55 0.74
C PHE A 97 -0.43 3.79 -0.76
N ILE A 98 -1.50 3.33 -1.39
CA ILE A 98 -1.76 3.47 -2.83
C ILE A 98 -2.99 4.35 -3.02
N GLY A 99 -2.86 5.38 -3.84
CA GLY A 99 -3.96 6.29 -4.17
C GLY A 99 -4.95 5.73 -5.17
N PRO A 100 -6.13 6.37 -5.29
CA PRO A 100 -7.09 6.09 -6.35
C PRO A 100 -6.59 6.64 -7.69
N GLU A 101 -7.32 6.37 -8.77
CA GLU A 101 -6.99 6.85 -10.13
C GLU A 101 -6.82 8.37 -10.21
N GLY A 102 -7.56 9.12 -9.39
CA GLY A 102 -7.43 10.58 -9.27
C GLY A 102 -6.29 11.06 -8.38
N GLY A 103 -5.48 10.13 -7.85
CA GLY A 103 -4.39 10.43 -6.92
C GLY A 103 -4.86 10.96 -5.55
N PHE A 104 -3.91 11.28 -4.70
CA PHE A 104 -4.18 11.93 -3.41
C PHE A 104 -4.37 13.44 -3.59
N SER A 105 -5.26 14.02 -2.81
CA SER A 105 -5.48 15.47 -2.79
C SER A 105 -4.29 16.21 -2.16
N LEU A 106 -4.23 17.52 -2.40
CA LEU A 106 -3.23 18.39 -1.77
C LEU A 106 -3.31 18.34 -0.24
N ASN A 107 -4.52 18.28 0.32
CA ASN A 107 -4.71 18.18 1.77
C ASN A 107 -4.19 16.86 2.33
N GLU A 108 -4.46 15.74 1.68
CA GLU A 108 -3.94 14.42 2.05
C GLU A 108 -2.41 14.39 2.01
N ARG A 109 -1.79 14.96 0.99
CA ARG A 109 -0.33 15.09 0.90
C ARG A 109 0.26 15.93 2.04
N ARG A 110 -0.40 17.03 2.42
CA ARG A 110 0.00 17.84 3.57
C ARG A 110 -0.12 17.10 4.90
N MET A 111 -1.12 16.22 5.06
CA MET A 111 -1.22 15.35 6.24
C MET A 111 -0.04 14.38 6.29
N VAL A 112 0.30 13.77 5.16
CA VAL A 112 1.44 12.87 5.02
C VAL A 112 2.76 13.56 5.36
N GLU A 113 2.99 14.77 4.88
CA GLU A 113 4.20 15.56 5.14
C GLU A 113 4.43 15.87 6.63
N LYS A 114 3.37 15.91 7.42
CA LYS A 114 3.43 16.15 8.87
C LYS A 114 3.69 14.89 9.69
N ASN A 115 3.61 13.71 9.09
CA ASN A 115 3.77 12.44 9.78
C ASN A 115 5.19 11.91 9.57
N SER A 116 5.99 11.86 10.64
CA SER A 116 7.38 11.41 10.61
C SER A 116 7.58 9.93 10.24
N GLU A 117 6.53 9.12 10.35
CA GLU A 117 6.56 7.71 10.00
C GLU A 117 6.30 7.46 8.50
N VAL A 118 5.92 8.51 7.76
CA VAL A 118 5.65 8.42 6.34
C VAL A 118 6.90 8.72 5.52
N VAL A 119 7.18 7.82 4.60
CA VAL A 119 8.23 7.95 3.58
C VAL A 119 7.55 8.01 2.22
N ARG A 120 7.67 9.13 1.54
CA ARG A 120 7.15 9.30 0.18
C ARG A 120 8.08 8.58 -0.80
N ILE A 121 7.50 7.81 -1.69
CA ILE A 121 8.24 7.07 -2.73
C ILE A 121 7.66 7.33 -4.11
N SER A 122 8.53 7.41 -5.11
CA SER A 122 8.15 7.47 -6.52
C SER A 122 8.33 6.11 -7.18
N LEU A 123 7.34 5.67 -7.94
CA LEU A 123 7.39 4.46 -8.75
C LEU A 123 7.79 4.73 -10.22
N GLY A 124 8.42 5.87 -10.47
CA GLY A 124 8.92 6.27 -11.77
C GLY A 124 8.07 7.35 -12.45
N LYS A 125 8.44 7.69 -13.68
CA LYS A 125 7.91 8.83 -14.43
C LYS A 125 6.48 8.66 -14.97
N ARG A 126 5.94 7.46 -14.96
CA ARG A 126 4.61 7.16 -15.47
C ARG A 126 3.61 7.06 -14.34
N ILE A 127 2.39 7.57 -14.56
CA ILE A 127 1.26 7.32 -13.65
C ILE A 127 0.84 5.88 -13.83
N LEU A 128 0.99 5.09 -12.77
CA LEU A 128 0.59 3.68 -12.73
C LEU A 128 -0.86 3.55 -12.25
N ARG A 129 -1.57 2.55 -12.72
CA ARG A 129 -2.83 2.14 -12.09
C ARG A 129 -2.57 1.62 -10.68
N ALA A 130 -3.58 1.68 -9.81
CA ALA A 130 -3.45 1.30 -8.40
C ALA A 130 -2.89 -0.12 -8.22
N GLU A 131 -3.38 -1.09 -8.98
CA GLU A 131 -2.90 -2.47 -8.95
C GLU A 131 -1.45 -2.60 -9.40
N THR A 132 -1.04 -1.88 -10.43
CA THR A 132 0.36 -1.86 -10.90
C THR A 132 1.28 -1.20 -9.87
N ALA A 133 0.83 -0.11 -9.28
CA ALA A 133 1.56 0.60 -8.22
C ALA A 133 1.75 -0.30 -6.99
N ALA A 134 0.71 -1.00 -6.56
CA ALA A 134 0.76 -1.91 -5.42
C ALA A 134 1.76 -3.06 -5.64
N VAL A 135 1.67 -3.74 -6.78
CA VAL A 135 2.61 -4.83 -7.14
C VAL A 135 4.03 -4.31 -7.22
N SER A 136 4.26 -3.16 -7.87
CA SER A 136 5.60 -2.57 -8.00
C SER A 136 6.21 -2.19 -6.67
N ALA A 137 5.44 -1.55 -5.78
CA ALA A 137 5.90 -1.15 -4.45
C ALA A 137 6.21 -2.36 -3.57
N LEU A 138 5.33 -3.38 -3.56
CA LEU A 138 5.53 -4.62 -2.81
C LEU A 138 6.78 -5.37 -3.31
N THR A 139 6.92 -5.54 -4.62
CA THR A 139 8.10 -6.20 -5.22
C THR A 139 9.40 -5.47 -4.85
N SER A 140 9.40 -4.15 -4.95
CA SER A 140 10.56 -3.34 -4.58
C SER A 140 10.92 -3.48 -3.09
N TRP A 141 9.92 -3.50 -2.22
CA TRP A 141 10.14 -3.70 -0.78
C TRP A 141 10.65 -5.12 -0.49
N HIS A 142 10.06 -6.16 -1.09
CA HIS A 142 10.48 -7.54 -0.90
C HIS A 142 11.92 -7.78 -1.35
N SER A 143 12.36 -7.14 -2.42
CA SER A 143 13.74 -7.24 -2.91
C SER A 143 14.77 -6.67 -1.93
N LYS A 144 14.33 -5.82 -0.97
CA LYS A 144 15.20 -5.14 0.00
C LYS A 144 15.07 -5.68 1.43
N SER A 145 13.86 -5.94 1.89
CA SER A 145 13.58 -6.18 3.32
C SER A 145 12.49 -7.22 3.58
N GLY A 146 11.86 -7.74 2.56
CA GLY A 146 10.76 -8.69 2.68
C GLY A 146 11.19 -10.16 2.68
N ASP A 147 10.25 -11.02 2.36
CA ASP A 147 10.46 -12.49 2.39
C ASP A 147 11.50 -12.98 1.40
N TRP A 148 11.78 -12.22 0.35
CA TRP A 148 12.74 -12.60 -0.70
C TRP A 148 14.21 -12.40 -0.30
N THR A 149 14.46 -11.75 0.83
CA THR A 149 15.82 -11.51 1.35
C THR A 149 16.22 -12.45 2.49
N LYS A 150 15.36 -13.42 2.82
CA LYS A 150 15.57 -14.38 3.91
C LYS A 150 15.99 -15.75 3.39
#